data_0f3fc03160d4f111d973b007fecab738
#
_entry.id   0f3fc03160d4f111d973b007fecab738
#
_cell.length_a   1.000
_cell.length_b   1.000
_cell.length_c   1.000
_cell.angle_alpha   90.00
_cell.angle_beta   90.00
_cell.angle_gamma   90.00
#
_symmetry.space_group_name_H-M   'P 1'
#
loop_
_entity.id
_entity.type
_entity.pdbx_description
1 polymer ?
#
loop_
_entity_poly.entity_id
_entity_poly.type
_entity_poly.pdbx_seq_one_letter_code
_entity_poly.pdbx_strand_id
1 'polypeptide(L)'
;MLLAQGTPMLLAGDEFGNTQEGNNNPYCQDNEITWLDWRMTSAKTEILEYVKKLIAFRRKHPVLHQGRELYMFDSLSCGMPDVSIHGTQAWKADFSYYSRMLAVLLYGDYRKKDDGTADDSLYIIFNMYWESRSFDLPNLPGEKEWYPAIETYGNTFSEVPVPVRRKKRRRKPSLESQKKTIVPPRSIVVFVGR
;
A
#
# COMPACT_ATOMS: atom_id res chain seq x y z
N MET A 1 2.20 5.44 -6.57
CA MET A 1 3.49 5.07 -7.18
C MET A 1 4.22 4.00 -6.36
N LEU A 2 4.68 4.24 -5.13
CA LEU A 2 5.48 3.27 -4.34
C LEU A 2 4.75 1.95 -3.97
N LEU A 3 3.42 1.92 -4.04
CA LEU A 3 2.60 0.71 -3.84
C LEU A 3 2.21 0.01 -5.15
N ALA A 4 2.63 0.53 -6.31
CA ALA A 4 2.35 -0.08 -7.61
C ALA A 4 3.41 -1.12 -7.97
N GLN A 5 3.06 -2.05 -8.87
CA GLN A 5 4.01 -2.94 -9.53
C GLN A 5 4.96 -2.14 -10.45
N GLY A 6 6.05 -2.74 -10.85
CA GLY A 6 7.04 -2.09 -11.70
C GLY A 6 8.01 -1.19 -10.94
N THR A 7 8.87 -0.51 -11.68
CA THR A 7 9.92 0.35 -11.12
C THR A 7 9.35 1.73 -10.82
N PRO A 8 9.36 2.20 -9.56
CA PRO A 8 8.93 3.54 -9.24
C PRO A 8 9.94 4.57 -9.75
N MET A 9 9.45 5.65 -10.32
CA MET A 9 10.25 6.80 -10.72
C MET A 9 9.79 8.02 -9.92
N LEU A 10 10.70 8.65 -9.21
CA LEU A 10 10.47 9.82 -8.36
C LEU A 10 11.34 10.96 -8.85
N LEU A 11 10.76 12.14 -9.07
CA LEU A 11 11.54 13.35 -9.33
C LEU A 11 12.30 13.72 -8.07
N ALA A 12 13.58 14.10 -8.22
CA ALA A 12 14.39 14.55 -7.10
C ALA A 12 13.75 15.77 -6.42
N GLY A 13 13.58 15.67 -5.11
CA GLY A 13 12.93 16.71 -4.31
C GLY A 13 11.46 16.43 -3.97
N ASP A 14 10.74 15.61 -4.76
CA ASP A 14 9.35 15.25 -4.45
C ASP A 14 9.22 14.53 -3.09
N GLU A 15 10.28 13.83 -2.68
CA GLU A 15 10.34 13.13 -1.40
C GLU A 15 10.29 14.08 -0.17
N PHE A 16 10.52 15.35 -0.37
CA PHE A 16 10.37 16.39 0.66
C PHE A 16 9.51 17.59 0.21
N GLY A 17 8.68 17.37 -0.82
CA GLY A 17 7.70 18.37 -1.24
C GLY A 17 8.27 19.51 -2.05
N ASN A 18 9.17 19.21 -3.00
CA ASN A 18 9.66 20.18 -3.96
C ASN A 18 8.50 20.79 -4.76
N THR A 19 8.67 22.05 -5.17
CA THR A 19 7.68 22.76 -5.99
C THR A 19 8.39 23.55 -7.08
N GLN A 20 7.76 23.61 -8.24
CA GLN A 20 8.20 24.42 -9.38
C GLN A 20 7.30 25.65 -9.56
N GLU A 21 6.63 26.10 -8.47
CA GLU A 21 5.76 27.28 -8.42
C GLU A 21 4.68 27.28 -9.52
N GLY A 22 4.18 26.07 -9.90
CA GLY A 22 3.17 25.89 -10.94
C GLY A 22 3.73 25.88 -12.37
N ASN A 23 5.03 25.99 -12.56
CA ASN A 23 5.65 25.81 -13.88
C ASN A 23 5.69 24.33 -14.25
N ASN A 24 4.99 23.96 -15.30
CA ASN A 24 4.88 22.57 -15.78
C ASN A 24 6.02 22.14 -16.73
N ASN A 25 6.87 23.08 -17.16
CA ASN A 25 8.02 22.80 -18.03
C ASN A 25 9.20 23.72 -17.74
N PRO A 26 10.00 23.43 -16.71
CA PRO A 26 11.15 24.23 -16.32
C PRO A 26 12.39 23.97 -17.19
N TYR A 27 12.24 23.37 -18.35
CA TYR A 27 13.34 23.05 -19.27
C TYR A 27 14.21 24.28 -19.59
N CYS A 28 15.51 24.11 -19.56
CA CYS A 28 16.52 25.18 -19.76
C CYS A 28 16.46 26.33 -18.75
N GLN A 29 15.79 26.19 -17.62
CA GLN A 29 15.76 27.20 -16.57
C GLN A 29 16.75 26.84 -15.47
N ASP A 30 17.85 27.58 -15.38
CA ASP A 30 18.84 27.45 -14.31
C ASP A 30 18.60 28.54 -13.27
N ASN A 31 17.53 28.37 -12.49
CA ASN A 31 17.06 29.32 -11.47
C ASN A 31 16.31 28.60 -10.34
N GLU A 32 15.74 29.36 -9.43
CA GLU A 32 15.03 28.90 -8.23
C GLU A 32 13.84 27.98 -8.52
N ILE A 33 13.28 28.01 -9.73
CA ILE A 33 12.18 27.11 -10.14
C ILE A 33 12.68 25.65 -10.27
N THR A 34 13.94 25.47 -10.68
CA THR A 34 14.52 24.13 -10.88
C THR A 34 15.45 23.70 -9.75
N TRP A 35 15.98 24.66 -8.97
CA TRP A 35 16.87 24.34 -7.87
C TRP A 35 16.13 23.70 -6.71
N LEU A 36 16.74 22.73 -6.06
CA LEU A 36 16.18 22.09 -4.89
C LEU A 36 16.41 22.97 -3.64
N ASP A 37 15.32 23.33 -2.97
CA ASP A 37 15.41 24.05 -1.70
C ASP A 37 15.64 23.06 -0.54
N TRP A 38 16.87 22.98 -0.09
CA TRP A 38 17.33 22.10 1.00
C TRP A 38 17.00 22.62 2.41
N ARG A 39 16.31 23.74 2.54
CA ARG A 39 15.86 24.22 3.84
C ARG A 39 14.75 23.31 4.35
N MET A 40 15.08 22.43 5.29
CA MET A 40 14.17 21.43 5.84
C MET A 40 13.26 22.04 6.90
N THR A 41 12.05 22.40 6.50
CA THR A 41 10.96 22.77 7.42
C THR A 41 10.38 21.51 8.07
N SER A 42 9.56 21.69 9.13
CA SER A 42 8.85 20.56 9.78
C SER A 42 7.98 19.78 8.78
N ALA A 43 7.27 20.47 7.89
CA ALA A 43 6.42 19.87 6.87
C ALA A 43 7.25 19.05 5.86
N LYS A 44 8.36 19.58 5.37
CA LYS A 44 9.27 18.85 4.48
C LYS A 44 9.85 17.60 5.14
N THR A 45 10.23 17.72 6.40
CA THR A 45 10.76 16.59 7.19
C THR A 45 9.70 15.51 7.36
N GLU A 46 8.46 15.87 7.65
CA GLU A 46 7.35 14.91 7.78
C GLU A 46 7.12 14.12 6.49
N ILE A 47 7.08 14.82 5.33
CA ILE A 47 6.92 14.16 4.02
C ILE A 47 8.10 13.23 3.75
N LEU A 48 9.33 13.66 3.99
CA LEU A 48 10.54 12.87 3.79
C LEU A 48 10.51 11.58 4.61
N GLU A 49 10.17 11.67 5.90
CA GLU A 49 10.08 10.49 6.76
C GLU A 49 8.95 9.55 6.33
N TYR A 50 7.85 10.09 5.84
CA TYR A 50 6.77 9.30 5.27
C TYR A 50 7.22 8.52 4.02
N VAL A 51 7.91 9.19 3.09
CA VAL A 51 8.44 8.56 1.86
C VAL A 51 9.49 7.49 2.21
N LYS A 52 10.39 7.75 3.17
CA LYS A 52 11.35 6.74 3.65
C LYS A 52 10.66 5.48 4.17
N LYS A 53 9.59 5.64 4.95
CA LYS A 53 8.79 4.50 5.45
C LYS A 53 8.12 3.73 4.32
N LEU A 54 7.58 4.42 3.30
CA LEU A 54 7.01 3.77 2.11
C LEU A 54 8.05 2.97 1.32
N ILE A 55 9.26 3.52 1.15
CA ILE A 55 10.37 2.82 0.48
C ILE A 55 10.77 1.57 1.29
N ALA A 56 10.90 1.71 2.61
CA ALA A 56 11.22 0.59 3.49
C ALA A 56 10.13 -0.49 3.43
N PHE A 57 8.85 -0.09 3.45
CA PHE A 57 7.72 -1.00 3.29
C PHE A 57 7.77 -1.76 1.96
N ARG A 58 8.00 -1.04 0.83
CA ARG A 58 8.14 -1.66 -0.48
C ARG A 58 9.28 -2.67 -0.53
N ARG A 59 10.45 -2.34 0.02
CA ARG A 59 11.61 -3.26 0.08
C ARG A 59 11.31 -4.51 0.91
N LYS A 60 10.56 -4.35 1.99
CA LYS A 60 10.18 -5.45 2.89
C LYS A 60 9.19 -6.43 2.24
N HIS A 61 8.40 -5.97 1.27
CA HIS A 61 7.35 -6.75 0.62
C HIS A 61 7.63 -6.96 -0.88
N PRO A 62 8.42 -7.98 -1.24
CA PRO A 62 8.72 -8.32 -2.63
C PRO A 62 7.50 -8.52 -3.53
N VAL A 63 6.33 -8.82 -2.96
CA VAL A 63 5.07 -8.93 -3.70
C VAL A 63 4.68 -7.62 -4.40
N LEU A 64 5.20 -6.45 -3.96
CA LEU A 64 5.00 -5.14 -4.60
C LEU A 64 5.89 -4.89 -5.82
N HIS A 65 6.94 -5.69 -6.04
CA HIS A 65 7.90 -5.47 -7.12
C HIS A 65 8.33 -6.79 -7.78
N GLN A 66 7.33 -7.52 -8.28
CA GLN A 66 7.58 -8.76 -8.96
C GLN A 66 8.24 -8.54 -10.33
N GLY A 67 9.24 -9.35 -10.66
CA GLY A 67 9.93 -9.31 -11.95
C GLY A 67 9.20 -10.07 -13.07
N ARG A 68 7.95 -10.45 -12.88
CA ARG A 68 7.10 -11.16 -13.84
C ARG A 68 5.72 -10.53 -13.91
N GLU A 69 5.02 -10.79 -14.99
CA GLU A 69 3.61 -10.42 -15.13
C GLU A 69 2.73 -11.13 -14.08
N LEU A 70 1.67 -10.45 -13.69
CA LEU A 70 0.61 -11.00 -12.85
C LEU A 70 -0.52 -11.52 -13.75
N TYR A 71 -0.98 -12.74 -13.47
CA TYR A 71 -1.88 -13.46 -14.36
C TYR A 71 -3.34 -13.44 -13.92
N MET A 72 -3.65 -12.94 -12.73
CA MET A 72 -5.00 -12.87 -12.15
C MET A 72 -5.67 -14.25 -11.99
N PHE A 73 -4.91 -15.32 -11.91
CA PHE A 73 -5.43 -16.67 -11.66
C PHE A 73 -4.55 -17.44 -10.67
N ASP A 74 -5.10 -18.51 -10.10
CA ASP A 74 -4.40 -19.37 -9.14
C ASP A 74 -3.48 -20.36 -9.86
N SER A 75 -2.27 -19.94 -10.19
CA SER A 75 -1.25 -20.79 -10.84
C SER A 75 -0.51 -21.72 -9.86
N LEU A 76 -0.66 -21.52 -8.57
CA LEU A 76 -0.03 -22.35 -7.54
C LEU A 76 -0.97 -23.38 -6.91
N SER A 77 -2.26 -23.36 -7.29
CA SER A 77 -3.31 -24.19 -6.66
C SER A 77 -3.39 -23.98 -5.14
N CYS A 78 -3.18 -22.75 -4.69
CA CYS A 78 -3.19 -22.36 -3.28
C CYS A 78 -4.52 -21.77 -2.82
N GLY A 79 -5.53 -21.70 -3.72
CA GLY A 79 -6.85 -21.16 -3.46
C GLY A 79 -6.97 -19.66 -3.64
N MET A 80 -5.89 -18.98 -4.10
CA MET A 80 -5.84 -17.54 -4.29
C MET A 80 -5.10 -17.19 -5.59
N PRO A 81 -5.60 -16.21 -6.39
CA PRO A 81 -4.85 -15.69 -7.52
C PRO A 81 -3.65 -14.84 -7.03
N ASP A 82 -2.66 -14.66 -7.89
CA ASP A 82 -1.49 -13.80 -7.59
C ASP A 82 -1.90 -12.33 -7.37
N VAL A 83 -2.89 -11.86 -8.12
CA VAL A 83 -3.53 -10.55 -7.94
C VAL A 83 -5.02 -10.65 -8.18
N SER A 84 -5.81 -9.90 -7.43
CA SER A 84 -7.23 -9.71 -7.72
C SER A 84 -7.68 -8.28 -7.45
N ILE A 85 -8.69 -7.86 -8.21
CA ILE A 85 -9.26 -6.51 -8.15
C ILE A 85 -10.65 -6.60 -7.52
N HIS A 86 -10.94 -5.69 -6.62
CA HIS A 86 -12.17 -5.64 -5.85
C HIS A 86 -12.75 -4.21 -5.87
N GLY A 87 -14.04 -4.10 -5.70
CA GLY A 87 -14.71 -2.86 -5.32
C GLY A 87 -14.83 -2.76 -3.80
N THR A 88 -15.94 -2.20 -3.32
CA THR A 88 -16.27 -2.19 -1.88
C THR A 88 -16.63 -3.58 -1.36
N GLN A 89 -17.08 -4.49 -2.23
CA GLN A 89 -17.32 -5.89 -1.93
C GLN A 89 -16.12 -6.73 -2.36
N ALA A 90 -15.67 -7.63 -1.50
CA ALA A 90 -14.60 -8.57 -1.84
C ALA A 90 -14.99 -9.43 -3.05
N TRP A 91 -14.01 -9.67 -3.94
CA TRP A 91 -14.16 -10.47 -5.17
C TRP A 91 -15.12 -9.90 -6.22
N LYS A 92 -15.59 -8.66 -6.03
CA LYS A 92 -16.49 -7.99 -6.95
C LYS A 92 -15.89 -6.64 -7.34
N ALA A 93 -15.20 -6.62 -8.47
CA ALA A 93 -14.67 -5.38 -9.03
C ALA A 93 -15.81 -4.48 -9.54
N ASP A 94 -15.64 -3.17 -9.38
CA ASP A 94 -16.55 -2.17 -9.93
C ASP A 94 -15.75 -1.26 -10.88
N PHE A 95 -15.90 -1.49 -12.19
CA PHE A 95 -15.27 -0.70 -13.25
C PHE A 95 -16.23 0.33 -13.87
N SER A 96 -17.34 0.66 -13.18
CA SER A 96 -18.25 1.67 -13.67
C SER A 96 -17.57 3.04 -13.76
N TYR A 97 -17.99 3.85 -14.71
CA TYR A 97 -17.46 5.20 -14.92
C TYR A 97 -17.55 6.10 -13.67
N TYR A 98 -18.54 5.85 -12.82
CA TYR A 98 -18.75 6.62 -11.60
C TYR A 98 -18.01 6.08 -10.39
N SER A 99 -17.39 4.90 -10.48
CA SER A 99 -16.62 4.34 -9.36
C SER A 99 -15.41 5.22 -9.06
N ARG A 100 -15.20 5.45 -7.77
CA ARG A 100 -14.05 6.18 -7.23
C ARG A 100 -13.32 5.35 -6.19
N MET A 101 -13.56 4.06 -6.22
CA MET A 101 -13.08 3.11 -5.22
C MET A 101 -12.52 1.89 -5.90
N LEU A 102 -11.40 1.42 -5.39
CA LEU A 102 -10.71 0.21 -5.88
C LEU A 102 -10.01 -0.45 -4.71
N ALA A 103 -9.97 -1.77 -4.70
CA ALA A 103 -9.05 -2.49 -3.86
C ALA A 103 -8.30 -3.56 -4.65
N VAL A 104 -7.05 -3.76 -4.32
CA VAL A 104 -6.16 -4.72 -4.97
C VAL A 104 -5.60 -5.66 -3.92
N LEU A 105 -5.80 -6.95 -4.11
CA LEU A 105 -5.14 -7.99 -3.34
C LEU A 105 -3.92 -8.48 -4.11
N LEU A 106 -2.77 -8.48 -3.47
CA LEU A 106 -1.54 -9.15 -3.91
C LEU A 106 -1.29 -10.30 -2.96
N TYR A 107 -1.32 -11.54 -3.44
CA TYR A 107 -1.18 -12.70 -2.56
C TYR A 107 0.28 -13.08 -2.37
N GLY A 108 0.72 -13.11 -1.10
CA GLY A 108 2.13 -13.20 -0.74
C GLY A 108 2.83 -14.50 -1.11
N ASP A 109 2.10 -15.62 -1.17
CA ASP A 109 2.68 -16.94 -1.48
C ASP A 109 3.29 -17.01 -2.88
N TYR A 110 2.93 -16.09 -3.77
CA TYR A 110 3.52 -15.96 -5.12
C TYR A 110 4.92 -15.33 -5.12
N ARG A 111 5.38 -14.83 -3.99
CA ARG A 111 6.71 -14.23 -3.87
C ARG A 111 7.39 -14.67 -2.56
N LYS A 112 8.69 -14.91 -2.66
CA LYS A 112 9.52 -15.21 -1.49
C LYS A 112 10.33 -13.98 -1.09
N LYS A 113 10.54 -13.83 0.20
CA LYS A 113 11.50 -12.92 0.81
C LYS A 113 12.91 -13.44 0.66
N ASP A 114 13.91 -12.64 0.98
CA ASP A 114 15.32 -13.01 0.88
C ASP A 114 15.69 -14.21 1.79
N ASP A 115 14.94 -14.41 2.87
CA ASP A 115 15.09 -15.56 3.77
C ASP A 115 14.42 -16.86 3.26
N GLY A 116 13.85 -16.84 2.05
CA GLY A 116 13.17 -17.96 1.43
C GLY A 116 11.73 -18.20 1.90
N THR A 117 11.25 -17.47 2.89
CA THR A 117 9.85 -17.55 3.34
C THR A 117 8.90 -16.88 2.34
N ALA A 118 7.63 -17.30 2.31
CA ALA A 118 6.62 -16.60 1.54
C ALA A 118 6.45 -15.17 2.06
N ASP A 119 6.18 -14.24 1.14
CA ASP A 119 5.86 -12.86 1.54
C ASP A 119 4.49 -12.79 2.21
N ASP A 120 4.21 -11.68 2.86
CA ASP A 120 2.89 -11.37 3.38
C ASP A 120 1.95 -10.98 2.23
N SER A 121 0.67 -11.30 2.35
CA SER A 121 -0.34 -10.80 1.41
C SER A 121 -0.61 -9.33 1.68
N LEU A 122 -0.85 -8.54 0.63
CA LEU A 122 -1.18 -7.13 0.76
C LEU A 122 -2.57 -6.86 0.19
N TYR A 123 -3.40 -6.17 0.96
CA TYR A 123 -4.68 -5.66 0.47
C TYR A 123 -4.64 -4.14 0.51
N ILE A 124 -4.64 -3.52 -0.67
CA ILE A 124 -4.45 -2.09 -0.87
C ILE A 124 -5.80 -1.52 -1.30
N ILE A 125 -6.38 -0.67 -0.48
CA ILE A 125 -7.69 -0.06 -0.71
C ILE A 125 -7.50 1.41 -1.06
N PHE A 126 -8.08 1.83 -2.18
CA PHE A 126 -8.14 3.20 -2.66
C PHE A 126 -9.57 3.71 -2.51
N ASN A 127 -9.81 4.62 -1.58
CA ASN A 127 -11.06 5.35 -1.47
C ASN A 127 -10.84 6.79 -1.95
N MET A 128 -11.06 7.05 -3.23
CA MET A 128 -10.94 8.39 -3.81
C MET A 128 -12.26 9.18 -3.72
N TYR A 129 -13.27 8.60 -3.06
CA TYR A 129 -14.54 9.27 -2.79
C TYR A 129 -14.39 10.28 -1.65
N TRP A 130 -15.30 11.25 -1.55
CA TRP A 130 -15.27 12.31 -0.53
C TRP A 130 -15.87 11.90 0.82
N GLU A 131 -16.39 10.69 0.96
CA GLU A 131 -16.91 10.13 2.20
C GLU A 131 -16.18 8.84 2.58
N SER A 132 -16.20 8.53 3.86
CA SER A 132 -15.75 7.21 4.33
C SER A 132 -16.62 6.11 3.73
N ARG A 133 -16.00 5.01 3.36
CA ARG A 133 -16.68 3.84 2.77
C ARG A 133 -16.29 2.56 3.50
N SER A 134 -17.28 1.67 3.63
CA SER A 134 -17.06 0.32 4.14
C SER A 134 -16.56 -0.57 3.02
N PHE A 135 -15.47 -1.30 3.26
CA PHE A 135 -14.92 -2.30 2.36
C PHE A 135 -14.93 -3.67 3.02
N ASP A 136 -15.26 -4.68 2.25
CA ASP A 136 -15.07 -6.06 2.68
C ASP A 136 -13.57 -6.41 2.60
N LEU A 137 -13.10 -7.18 3.57
CA LEU A 137 -11.78 -7.79 3.56
C LEU A 137 -11.92 -9.21 3.03
N PRO A 138 -11.16 -9.61 1.98
CA PRO A 138 -11.22 -10.98 1.47
C PRO A 138 -10.70 -11.95 2.54
N ASN A 139 -11.33 -13.12 2.64
CA ASN A 139 -10.84 -14.17 3.51
C ASN A 139 -9.50 -14.70 2.99
N LEU A 140 -8.53 -14.84 3.88
CA LEU A 140 -7.24 -15.46 3.56
C LEU A 140 -7.30 -16.97 3.87
N PRO A 141 -6.61 -17.81 3.08
CA PRO A 141 -6.47 -19.23 3.39
C PRO A 141 -5.71 -19.47 4.70
N GLY A 142 -6.03 -20.57 5.38
CA GLY A 142 -5.40 -20.94 6.64
C GLY A 142 -5.82 -20.05 7.81
N GLU A 143 -4.91 -19.84 8.75
CA GLU A 143 -5.12 -19.02 9.95
C GLU A 143 -4.59 -17.59 9.79
N LYS A 144 -4.39 -17.12 8.53
CA LYS A 144 -3.90 -15.77 8.25
C LYS A 144 -4.97 -14.73 8.61
N GLU A 145 -4.53 -13.62 9.18
CA GLU A 145 -5.37 -12.47 9.57
C GLU A 145 -4.87 -11.18 8.93
N TRP A 146 -5.76 -10.21 8.73
CA TRP A 146 -5.44 -8.87 8.25
C TRP A 146 -4.99 -7.95 9.39
N TYR A 147 -3.91 -7.20 9.16
CA TYR A 147 -3.39 -6.19 10.06
C TYR A 147 -3.26 -4.87 9.31
N PRO A 148 -3.80 -3.74 9.83
CA PRO A 148 -3.59 -2.44 9.22
C PRO A 148 -2.10 -2.09 9.30
N ALA A 149 -1.55 -1.60 8.20
CA ALA A 149 -0.13 -1.26 8.09
C ALA A 149 0.09 0.22 7.73
N ILE A 150 -0.65 0.73 6.76
CA ILE A 150 -0.52 2.11 6.28
C ILE A 150 -1.90 2.72 6.11
N GLU A 151 -2.05 3.97 6.54
CA GLU A 151 -3.21 4.80 6.27
C GLU A 151 -2.76 6.22 5.95
N THR A 152 -3.18 6.73 4.79
CA THR A 152 -2.74 8.05 4.31
C THR A 152 -3.55 9.21 4.85
N TYR A 153 -4.74 9.00 5.40
CA TYR A 153 -5.60 10.05 5.97
C TYR A 153 -4.97 10.68 7.22
N GLY A 154 -4.44 9.83 8.10
CA GLY A 154 -3.74 10.24 9.33
C GLY A 154 -2.22 10.09 9.24
N ASN A 155 -1.65 9.84 8.07
CA ASN A 155 -0.22 9.58 7.85
C ASN A 155 0.34 8.50 8.80
N THR A 156 -0.47 7.46 9.08
CA THR A 156 -0.10 6.43 10.05
C THR A 156 0.61 5.25 9.40
N PHE A 157 1.62 4.75 10.10
CA PHE A 157 2.27 3.46 9.86
C PHE A 157 2.18 2.62 11.13
N SER A 158 1.56 1.47 11.01
CA SER A 158 1.44 0.53 12.13
C SER A 158 2.50 -0.57 12.01
N GLU A 159 3.12 -0.92 13.12
CA GLU A 159 3.95 -2.12 13.16
C GLU A 159 3.06 -3.36 13.09
N VAL A 160 3.23 -4.12 12.03
CA VAL A 160 2.55 -5.41 11.88
C VAL A 160 3.26 -6.43 12.77
N PRO A 161 2.56 -7.06 13.73
CA PRO A 161 3.18 -8.00 14.66
C PRO A 161 3.88 -9.13 13.92
N VAL A 162 5.13 -9.42 14.28
CA VAL A 162 5.83 -10.61 13.79
C VAL A 162 5.19 -11.84 14.46
N PRO A 163 4.83 -12.92 13.72
CA PRO A 163 4.31 -14.12 14.32
C PRO A 163 5.35 -14.73 15.25
N VAL A 164 5.19 -14.56 16.54
CA VAL A 164 6.03 -15.25 17.53
C VAL A 164 5.51 -16.66 17.69
N ARG A 165 6.27 -17.67 17.22
CA ARG A 165 6.04 -19.06 17.61
C ARG A 165 6.21 -19.16 19.14
N ARG A 166 5.19 -18.84 19.90
CA ARG A 166 4.93 -19.31 21.27
C ARG A 166 3.77 -18.61 21.96
N LYS A 167 2.83 -19.42 22.47
CA LYS A 167 1.93 -19.28 23.61
C LYS A 167 1.17 -17.96 23.82
N LYS A 168 -0.16 -18.08 23.65
CA LYS A 168 -1.27 -17.43 24.38
C LYS A 168 -0.97 -16.08 25.07
N ARG A 169 -1.78 -15.07 24.65
CA ARG A 169 -2.05 -13.81 25.32
C ARG A 169 -1.01 -12.69 25.17
N ARG A 170 -1.03 -12.04 24.01
CA ARG A 170 -0.88 -10.58 23.94
C ARG A 170 -1.98 -10.04 23.05
N ARG A 171 -2.70 -9.01 23.53
CA ARG A 171 -3.72 -8.31 22.76
C ARG A 171 -3.08 -7.82 21.47
N LYS A 172 -3.50 -8.40 20.36
CA LYS A 172 -3.20 -7.94 19.01
C LYS A 172 -3.90 -6.59 18.81
N PRO A 173 -3.38 -5.62 18.05
CA PRO A 173 -4.20 -4.59 17.46
C PRO A 173 -5.09 -5.31 16.43
N SER A 174 -6.20 -5.85 16.90
CA SER A 174 -7.18 -6.50 16.04
C SER A 174 -8.01 -5.43 15.39
N LEU A 175 -8.18 -5.51 14.10
CA LEU A 175 -9.37 -4.96 13.45
C LEU A 175 -10.59 -5.43 14.29
N GLU A 176 -11.52 -4.53 14.56
CA GLU A 176 -12.79 -4.89 15.20
C GLU A 176 -13.47 -6.04 14.45
N SER A 177 -13.16 -6.18 13.15
CA SER A 177 -13.63 -7.25 12.29
C SER A 177 -12.56 -7.63 11.25
N GLN A 178 -12.31 -8.93 11.10
CA GLN A 178 -11.52 -9.48 9.98
C GLN A 178 -12.30 -9.54 8.65
N LYS A 179 -13.56 -9.07 8.63
CA LYS A 179 -14.43 -9.14 7.45
C LYS A 179 -14.66 -7.80 6.78
N LYS A 180 -14.64 -6.71 7.54
CA LYS A 180 -14.93 -5.37 7.03
C LYS A 180 -14.06 -4.32 7.70
N THR A 181 -13.83 -3.24 6.96
CA THR A 181 -13.15 -2.05 7.46
C THR A 181 -13.81 -0.79 6.92
N ILE A 182 -13.70 0.31 7.65
CA ILE A 182 -14.09 1.64 7.18
C ILE A 182 -12.83 2.35 6.72
N VAL A 183 -12.84 2.81 5.48
CA VAL A 183 -11.72 3.55 4.87
C VAL A 183 -12.09 5.02 4.78
N PRO A 184 -11.28 5.92 5.34
CA PRO A 184 -11.53 7.36 5.31
C PRO A 184 -11.65 7.92 3.89
N PRO A 185 -12.22 9.13 3.73
CA PRO A 185 -12.33 9.76 2.42
C PRO A 185 -10.96 10.12 1.85
N ARG A 186 -10.82 10.08 0.52
CA ARG A 186 -9.60 10.48 -0.22
C ARG A 186 -8.32 9.88 0.36
N SER A 187 -8.38 8.59 0.68
CA SER A 187 -7.28 7.89 1.35
C SER A 187 -6.96 6.54 0.73
N ILE A 188 -5.75 6.09 1.03
CA ILE A 188 -5.28 4.74 0.74
C ILE A 188 -5.02 4.06 2.07
N VAL A 189 -5.53 2.84 2.21
CA VAL A 189 -5.25 1.99 3.38
C VAL A 189 -4.64 0.68 2.91
N VAL A 190 -3.58 0.24 3.56
CA VAL A 190 -2.90 -1.01 3.26
C VAL A 190 -3.01 -1.94 4.45
N PHE A 191 -3.47 -3.15 4.19
CA PHE A 191 -3.48 -4.25 5.14
C PHE A 191 -2.43 -5.28 4.76
N VAL A 192 -1.80 -5.87 5.76
CA VAL A 192 -0.86 -6.99 5.65
C VAL A 192 -1.53 -8.24 6.18
N GLY A 193 -1.60 -9.27 5.35
CA GLY A 193 -2.18 -10.58 5.67
C GLY A 193 -1.10 -11.61 5.98
N ARG A 194 -1.06 -12.12 7.19
CA ARG A 194 -0.09 -13.14 7.64
C ARG A 194 -0.66 -14.06 8.69
#